data_d4a7ba383a871d375be1b7f817372b73
#
_entry.id   d4a7ba383a871d375be1b7f817372b73
#
_cell.length_a   1.000
_cell.length_b   1.000
_cell.length_c   1.000
_cell.angle_alpha   90.00
_cell.angle_beta   90.00
_cell.angle_gamma   90.00
#
_symmetry.space_group_name_H-M   'P 1'
#
loop_
_entity.id
_entity.type
_entity.pdbx_description
1 polymer ?
#
loop_
_entity_poly.entity_id
_entity_poly.type
_entity_poly.pdbx_seq_one_letter_code
_entity_poly.pdbx_strand_id
1 'polypeptide(L)'
;MELLKNKKRRVTKKALTQKYGSGKAAIVRETLRHPEVLDRYRKAKASGKPLPLNHDEMAEIEGGVGPDWDALLSAATNLNPGTADASAYERAIEGLLTALFYPDLTNPRTQHRIHNGRKRIDITYTNMAISGFFKWIATHYPAAQVFIECKNYTEDIANNELDQIAGRFSPSRGQIGIIVCRTFENKALFLERCRDTAKDNRGFILVLDDADMAKLCAARQSDPLYQDWAHLRAQFQALID
;
A
#
# COMPACT_ATOMS: atom_id res chain seq x y z
N MET A 1 -25.88 28.31 27.30
CA MET A 1 -25.34 27.00 27.66
C MET A 1 -26.21 26.44 28.76
N GLU A 2 -26.92 25.36 28.51
CA GLU A 2 -27.87 24.77 29.49
C GLU A 2 -27.12 23.79 30.38
N LEU A 3 -27.39 23.83 31.69
CA LEU A 3 -26.88 22.86 32.65
C LEU A 3 -27.90 21.73 32.79
N LEU A 4 -27.54 20.52 32.41
CA LEU A 4 -28.42 19.37 32.58
C LEU A 4 -28.48 18.92 34.05
N LYS A 5 -29.54 18.19 34.45
CA LYS A 5 -29.70 17.63 35.81
C LYS A 5 -28.51 16.81 36.31
N ASN A 6 -27.72 16.22 35.39
CA ASN A 6 -26.50 15.47 35.67
C ASN A 6 -25.21 16.33 35.73
N LYS A 7 -25.33 17.65 35.88
CA LYS A 7 -24.24 18.64 35.87
C LYS A 7 -23.41 18.71 34.56
N LYS A 8 -23.80 18.02 33.49
CA LYS A 8 -23.16 18.17 32.19
C LYS A 8 -23.67 19.42 31.47
N ARG A 9 -22.74 20.17 30.89
CA ARG A 9 -23.07 21.36 30.09
C ARG A 9 -23.48 20.95 28.69
N ARG A 10 -24.66 21.39 28.24
CA ARG A 10 -25.14 21.15 26.86
C ARG A 10 -25.15 22.47 26.09
N VAL A 11 -24.58 22.43 24.90
CA VAL A 11 -24.67 23.52 23.92
C VAL A 11 -25.74 23.17 22.90
N THR A 12 -26.77 23.97 22.76
CA THR A 12 -27.83 23.74 21.78
C THR A 12 -27.63 24.62 20.56
N LYS A 13 -28.09 24.17 19.39
CA LYS A 13 -28.07 24.98 18.15
C LYS A 13 -28.79 26.31 18.34
N LYS A 14 -29.92 26.33 19.06
CA LYS A 14 -30.67 27.52 19.38
C LYS A 14 -29.86 28.56 20.17
N ALA A 15 -29.15 28.10 21.21
CA ALA A 15 -28.28 28.98 22.01
C ALA A 15 -27.07 29.50 21.19
N LEU A 16 -26.51 28.71 20.31
CA LEU A 16 -25.45 29.15 19.40
C LEU A 16 -25.97 30.21 18.42
N THR A 17 -27.09 29.94 17.77
CA THR A 17 -27.71 30.88 16.82
C THR A 17 -28.08 32.21 17.49
N GLN A 18 -28.58 32.15 18.69
CA GLN A 18 -28.94 33.34 19.48
C GLN A 18 -27.71 34.19 19.82
N LYS A 19 -26.59 33.54 20.18
CA LYS A 19 -25.37 34.23 20.61
C LYS A 19 -24.52 34.74 19.44
N TYR A 20 -24.42 33.97 18.37
CA TYR A 20 -23.46 34.23 17.29
C TYR A 20 -24.10 34.55 15.94
N GLY A 21 -25.42 34.42 15.83
CA GLY A 21 -26.16 34.55 14.57
C GLY A 21 -26.23 33.23 13.80
N SER A 22 -26.79 33.30 12.61
CA SER A 22 -26.96 32.14 11.73
C SER A 22 -26.47 32.41 10.31
N GLY A 23 -26.26 31.33 9.55
CA GLY A 23 -25.85 31.37 8.15
C GLY A 23 -24.35 31.59 7.91
N LYS A 24 -24.00 31.63 6.64
CA LYS A 24 -22.59 31.69 6.20
C LYS A 24 -21.85 32.94 6.72
N ALA A 25 -22.51 34.09 6.70
CA ALA A 25 -21.94 35.36 7.17
C ALA A 25 -21.55 35.32 8.66
N ALA A 26 -22.37 34.69 9.50
CA ALA A 26 -22.05 34.51 10.92
C ALA A 26 -20.84 33.55 11.10
N ILE A 27 -20.79 32.47 10.35
CA ILE A 27 -19.67 31.54 10.39
C ILE A 27 -18.36 32.23 9.97
N VAL A 28 -18.35 32.97 8.87
CA VAL A 28 -17.16 33.70 8.39
C VAL A 28 -16.71 34.72 9.44
N ARG A 29 -17.60 35.50 9.97
CA ARG A 29 -17.29 36.51 11.00
C ARG A 29 -16.65 35.89 12.25
N GLU A 30 -17.25 34.82 12.77
CA GLU A 30 -16.72 34.18 13.99
C GLU A 30 -15.43 33.40 13.70
N THR A 31 -15.26 32.83 12.51
CA THR A 31 -13.98 32.18 12.09
C THR A 31 -12.84 33.20 12.00
N LEU A 32 -13.09 34.40 11.48
CA LEU A 32 -12.08 35.46 11.40
C LEU A 32 -11.74 36.03 12.79
N ARG A 33 -12.68 36.02 13.73
CA ARG A 33 -12.44 36.43 15.12
C ARG A 33 -11.68 35.40 15.95
N HIS A 34 -11.83 34.12 15.59
CA HIS A 34 -11.32 32.98 16.35
C HIS A 34 -10.60 31.99 15.45
N PRO A 35 -9.54 32.40 14.74
CA PRO A 35 -8.81 31.51 13.82
C PRO A 35 -8.23 30.28 14.54
N GLU A 36 -7.89 30.41 15.83
CA GLU A 36 -7.38 29.32 16.65
C GLU A 36 -8.37 28.15 16.81
N VAL A 37 -9.68 28.42 16.69
CA VAL A 37 -10.71 27.38 16.75
C VAL A 37 -10.68 26.53 15.48
N LEU A 38 -10.48 27.15 14.32
CA LEU A 38 -10.32 26.45 13.05
C LEU A 38 -9.05 25.60 13.05
N ASP A 39 -7.95 26.14 13.58
CA ASP A 39 -6.69 25.39 13.66
C ASP A 39 -6.78 24.21 14.62
N ARG A 40 -7.45 24.36 15.77
CA ARG A 40 -7.77 23.23 16.66
C ARG A 40 -8.61 22.18 15.98
N TYR A 41 -9.63 22.59 15.24
CA TYR A 41 -10.48 21.67 14.50
C TYR A 41 -9.69 20.92 13.43
N ARG A 42 -8.84 21.61 12.66
CA ARG A 42 -7.97 21.00 11.65
C ARG A 42 -7.00 19.99 12.27
N LYS A 43 -6.35 20.37 13.38
CA LYS A 43 -5.45 19.48 14.13
C LYS A 43 -6.19 18.26 14.68
N ALA A 44 -7.38 18.44 15.28
CA ALA A 44 -8.19 17.34 15.77
C ALA A 44 -8.65 16.41 14.63
N LYS A 45 -9.02 16.96 13.48
CA LYS A 45 -9.37 16.16 12.29
C LYS A 45 -8.15 15.46 11.69
N ALA A 46 -6.98 16.07 11.72
CA ALA A 46 -5.75 15.44 11.22
C ALA A 46 -5.25 14.34 12.14
N SER A 47 -5.38 14.52 13.47
CA SER A 47 -5.00 13.49 14.47
C SER A 47 -6.06 12.43 14.68
N GLY A 48 -7.32 12.72 14.39
CA GLY A 48 -8.46 11.80 14.51
C GLY A 48 -8.99 11.32 13.16
N LYS A 49 -8.13 11.22 12.12
CA LYS A 49 -8.54 10.57 10.87
C LYS A 49 -8.90 9.13 11.22
N PRO A 50 -10.12 8.66 10.91
CA PRO A 50 -10.42 7.25 11.01
C PRO A 50 -9.39 6.50 10.15
N LEU A 51 -8.94 5.36 10.62
CA LEU A 51 -8.17 4.44 9.79
C LEU A 51 -8.99 4.13 8.54
N PRO A 52 -8.35 3.87 7.41
CA PRO A 52 -9.06 3.33 6.25
C PRO A 52 -9.90 2.13 6.68
N LEU A 53 -11.10 2.00 6.12
CA LEU A 53 -11.94 0.83 6.34
C LEU A 53 -11.17 -0.41 5.88
N ASN A 54 -11.25 -1.49 6.63
CA ASN A 54 -10.75 -2.77 6.17
C ASN A 54 -11.71 -3.39 5.13
N HIS A 55 -11.31 -4.49 4.51
CA HIS A 55 -12.10 -5.13 3.46
C HIS A 55 -13.48 -5.59 3.96
N ASP A 56 -13.57 -6.10 5.19
CA ASP A 56 -14.82 -6.61 5.74
C ASP A 56 -15.80 -5.46 6.03
N GLU A 57 -15.29 -4.35 6.59
CA GLU A 57 -16.07 -3.13 6.80
C GLU A 57 -16.57 -2.52 5.48
N MET A 58 -15.75 -2.54 4.43
CA MET A 58 -16.17 -2.11 3.10
C MET A 58 -17.23 -3.04 2.51
N ALA A 59 -17.02 -4.35 2.60
CA ALA A 59 -17.96 -5.34 2.13
C ALA A 59 -19.31 -5.24 2.84
N GLU A 60 -19.32 -5.00 4.16
CA GLU A 60 -20.55 -4.78 4.92
C GLU A 60 -21.33 -3.56 4.43
N ILE A 61 -20.64 -2.45 4.13
CA ILE A 61 -21.26 -1.21 3.63
C ILE A 61 -21.83 -1.42 2.21
N GLU A 62 -21.13 -2.16 1.37
CA GLU A 62 -21.51 -2.41 -0.03
C GLU A 62 -22.48 -3.59 -0.19
N GLY A 63 -22.76 -4.32 0.89
CA GLY A 63 -23.60 -5.53 0.86
C GLY A 63 -22.92 -6.72 0.17
N GLY A 64 -21.60 -6.75 0.19
CA GLY A 64 -20.75 -7.80 -0.41
C GLY A 64 -20.11 -8.72 0.64
N VAL A 65 -19.03 -9.38 0.22
CA VAL A 65 -18.19 -10.24 1.07
C VAL A 65 -16.74 -9.75 0.94
N GLY A 66 -15.96 -9.88 1.99
CA GLY A 66 -14.53 -9.60 1.98
C GLY A 66 -13.75 -10.50 1.02
N PRO A 67 -12.44 -10.26 0.81
CA PRO A 67 -11.62 -11.05 -0.10
C PRO A 67 -11.57 -12.52 0.31
N ASP A 68 -11.80 -13.40 -0.65
CA ASP A 68 -11.50 -14.82 -0.51
C ASP A 68 -10.00 -15.02 -0.77
N TRP A 69 -9.22 -15.07 0.31
CA TRP A 69 -7.76 -15.17 0.24
C TRP A 69 -7.28 -16.45 -0.44
N ASP A 70 -7.98 -17.57 -0.21
CA ASP A 70 -7.64 -18.86 -0.81
C ASP A 70 -7.92 -18.83 -2.32
N ALA A 71 -9.04 -18.24 -2.73
CA ALA A 71 -9.37 -18.09 -4.15
C ALA A 71 -8.38 -17.15 -4.85
N LEU A 72 -8.03 -16.02 -4.25
CA LEU A 72 -7.07 -15.06 -4.81
C LEU A 72 -5.67 -15.69 -4.96
N LEU A 73 -5.19 -16.40 -3.95
CA LEU A 73 -3.92 -17.11 -4.00
C LEU A 73 -3.94 -18.21 -5.06
N SER A 74 -4.98 -19.03 -5.06
CA SER A 74 -5.16 -20.15 -6.00
C SER A 74 -5.25 -19.67 -7.45
N ALA A 75 -5.86 -18.50 -7.71
CA ALA A 75 -5.92 -17.91 -9.03
C ALA A 75 -4.52 -17.66 -9.65
N ALA A 76 -3.50 -17.41 -8.83
CA ALA A 76 -2.12 -17.28 -9.29
C ALA A 76 -1.38 -18.62 -9.28
N THR A 77 -1.48 -19.38 -8.18
CA THR A 77 -0.66 -20.57 -7.96
C THR A 77 -1.09 -21.79 -8.80
N ASN A 78 -2.35 -21.85 -9.24
CA ASN A 78 -2.85 -22.92 -10.10
C ASN A 78 -2.54 -22.75 -11.60
N LEU A 79 -2.00 -21.58 -12.00
CA LEU A 79 -1.57 -21.36 -13.37
C LEU A 79 -0.28 -22.15 -13.66
N ASN A 80 -0.15 -22.64 -14.91
CA ASN A 80 1.08 -23.32 -15.30
C ASN A 80 2.22 -22.32 -15.45
N PRO A 81 3.42 -22.63 -14.94
CA PRO A 81 4.60 -21.84 -15.25
C PRO A 81 4.89 -21.85 -16.76
N GLY A 82 5.39 -20.73 -17.26
CA GLY A 82 5.74 -20.57 -18.67
C GLY A 82 5.03 -19.40 -19.33
N THR A 83 5.33 -19.17 -20.59
CA THR A 83 4.86 -18.01 -21.36
C THR A 83 3.37 -18.04 -21.68
N ALA A 84 2.77 -19.22 -21.79
CA ALA A 84 1.35 -19.39 -22.13
C ALA A 84 0.43 -18.69 -21.12
N ASP A 85 0.69 -18.85 -19.83
CA ASP A 85 -0.11 -18.31 -18.75
C ASP A 85 0.47 -17.01 -18.16
N ALA A 86 1.55 -16.45 -18.71
CA ALA A 86 2.25 -15.29 -18.16
C ALA A 86 1.32 -14.08 -17.96
N SER A 87 0.45 -13.76 -18.92
CA SER A 87 -0.49 -12.66 -18.81
C SER A 87 -1.64 -12.94 -17.83
N ALA A 88 -2.03 -14.21 -17.66
CA ALA A 88 -3.01 -14.61 -16.67
C ALA A 88 -2.41 -14.51 -15.26
N TYR A 89 -1.16 -14.95 -15.10
CA TYR A 89 -0.40 -14.83 -13.85
C TYR A 89 -0.25 -13.37 -13.42
N GLU A 90 0.15 -12.46 -14.32
CA GLU A 90 0.27 -11.04 -14.04
C GLU A 90 -1.05 -10.44 -13.51
N ARG A 91 -2.19 -10.78 -14.15
CA ARG A 91 -3.52 -10.32 -13.67
C ARG A 91 -3.91 -10.92 -12.33
N ALA A 92 -3.61 -12.19 -12.09
CA ALA A 92 -3.89 -12.85 -10.82
C ALA A 92 -3.04 -12.24 -9.68
N ILE A 93 -1.76 -11.98 -9.95
CA ILE A 93 -0.85 -11.29 -9.00
C ILE A 93 -1.33 -9.86 -8.75
N GLU A 94 -1.77 -9.12 -9.77
CA GLU A 94 -2.32 -7.77 -9.58
C GLU A 94 -3.52 -7.78 -8.65
N GLY A 95 -4.49 -8.66 -8.88
CA GLY A 95 -5.67 -8.79 -8.02
C GLY A 95 -5.30 -9.16 -6.57
N LEU A 96 -4.42 -10.15 -6.40
CA LEU A 96 -3.95 -10.58 -5.08
C LEU A 96 -3.19 -9.48 -4.33
N LEU A 97 -2.22 -8.82 -4.96
CA LEU A 97 -1.44 -7.76 -4.33
C LEU A 97 -2.27 -6.51 -4.03
N THR A 98 -3.25 -6.19 -4.88
CA THR A 98 -4.19 -5.08 -4.64
C THR A 98 -5.01 -5.34 -3.37
N ALA A 99 -5.52 -6.54 -3.18
CA ALA A 99 -6.21 -6.92 -1.96
C ALA A 99 -5.26 -6.97 -0.75
N LEU A 100 -4.10 -7.61 -0.88
CA LEU A 100 -3.13 -7.75 0.21
C LEU A 100 -2.66 -6.40 0.74
N PHE A 101 -2.18 -5.53 -0.15
CA PHE A 101 -1.52 -4.29 0.25
C PHE A 101 -2.45 -3.10 0.42
N TYR A 102 -3.77 -3.27 0.23
CA TYR A 102 -4.73 -2.25 0.61
C TYR A 102 -4.69 -2.01 2.15
N PRO A 103 -4.75 -0.78 2.64
CA PRO A 103 -4.87 0.49 1.90
C PRO A 103 -3.52 1.15 1.58
N ASP A 104 -2.39 0.48 1.85
CA ASP A 104 -1.05 1.06 1.77
C ASP A 104 -0.63 1.35 0.32
N LEU A 105 -0.84 0.37 -0.56
CA LEU A 105 -0.57 0.50 -1.98
C LEU A 105 -1.89 0.56 -2.76
N THR A 106 -2.05 1.61 -3.55
CA THR A 106 -3.29 1.90 -4.27
C THR A 106 -3.04 2.24 -5.73
N ASN A 107 -4.11 2.42 -6.50
CA ASN A 107 -4.09 2.84 -7.89
C ASN A 107 -3.15 1.96 -8.75
N PRO A 108 -3.37 0.65 -8.82
CA PRO A 108 -2.57 -0.23 -9.68
C PRO A 108 -2.67 0.25 -11.14
N ARG A 109 -1.51 0.34 -11.78
CA ARG A 109 -1.40 0.59 -13.22
C ARG A 109 -0.65 -0.57 -13.84
N THR A 110 -1.37 -1.39 -14.58
CA THR A 110 -0.80 -2.54 -15.29
C THR A 110 -0.16 -2.10 -16.60
N GLN A 111 0.88 -2.82 -17.02
CA GLN A 111 1.59 -2.59 -18.28
C GLN A 111 2.02 -1.12 -18.48
N HIS A 112 2.44 -0.48 -17.38
CA HIS A 112 2.75 0.94 -17.33
C HIS A 112 3.98 1.27 -18.19
N ARG A 113 3.77 2.03 -19.26
CA ARG A 113 4.83 2.43 -20.18
C ARG A 113 5.53 3.70 -19.70
N ILE A 114 6.85 3.65 -19.67
CA ILE A 114 7.73 4.78 -19.34
C ILE A 114 8.73 5.04 -20.48
N HIS A 115 9.44 6.18 -20.43
CA HIS A 115 10.42 6.57 -21.44
C HIS A 115 9.88 6.56 -22.90
N ASN A 116 8.71 7.19 -23.10
CA ASN A 116 8.01 7.21 -24.38
C ASN A 116 7.70 5.79 -24.93
N GLY A 117 7.34 4.86 -24.03
CA GLY A 117 6.96 3.50 -24.38
C GLY A 117 8.13 2.52 -24.55
N ARG A 118 9.40 2.97 -24.41
CA ARG A 118 10.57 2.10 -24.57
C ARG A 118 10.77 1.11 -23.44
N LYS A 119 10.22 1.39 -22.26
CA LYS A 119 10.25 0.49 -21.11
C LYS A 119 8.83 0.29 -20.57
N ARG A 120 8.56 -0.88 -20.05
CA ARG A 120 7.28 -1.28 -19.49
C ARG A 120 7.50 -1.83 -18.09
N ILE A 121 6.57 -1.58 -17.20
CA ILE A 121 6.52 -2.12 -15.84
C ILE A 121 5.23 -2.92 -15.76
N ASP A 122 5.28 -4.13 -15.24
CA ASP A 122 4.10 -4.99 -15.21
C ASP A 122 3.02 -4.37 -14.34
N ILE A 123 3.32 -4.01 -13.10
CA ILE A 123 2.37 -3.32 -12.22
C ILE A 123 3.08 -2.20 -11.45
N THR A 124 2.45 -1.03 -11.36
CA THR A 124 2.93 0.10 -10.57
C THR A 124 1.86 0.51 -9.57
N TYR A 125 2.19 0.54 -8.30
CA TYR A 125 1.33 1.05 -7.24
C TYR A 125 1.77 2.43 -6.77
N THR A 126 0.81 3.25 -6.35
CA THR A 126 1.06 4.48 -5.59
C THR A 126 1.13 4.12 -4.11
N ASN A 127 2.20 4.55 -3.43
CA ASN A 127 2.34 4.36 -1.99
C ASN A 127 1.57 5.44 -1.23
N MET A 128 0.47 5.07 -0.60
CA MET A 128 -0.41 5.93 0.19
C MET A 128 -0.39 5.58 1.68
N ALA A 129 0.55 4.73 2.10
CA ALA A 129 0.63 4.23 3.47
C ALA A 129 0.74 5.35 4.52
N ILE A 130 -0.06 5.25 5.57
CA ILE A 130 -0.07 6.19 6.70
C ILE A 130 0.65 5.62 7.93
N SER A 131 0.92 4.31 7.95
CA SER A 131 1.60 3.57 9.01
C SER A 131 2.33 2.34 8.45
N GLY A 132 2.97 1.55 9.30
CA GLY A 132 3.57 0.29 8.96
C GLY A 132 4.81 0.34 8.06
N PHE A 133 5.09 -0.76 7.38
CA PHE A 133 6.29 -0.95 6.57
C PHE A 133 6.39 0.01 5.39
N PHE A 134 5.32 0.13 4.59
CA PHE A 134 5.34 1.00 3.40
C PHE A 134 5.44 2.48 3.76
N LYS A 135 4.86 2.90 4.91
CA LYS A 135 5.06 4.25 5.43
C LYS A 135 6.50 4.48 5.87
N TRP A 136 7.09 3.52 6.57
CA TRP A 136 8.48 3.61 7.00
C TRP A 136 9.42 3.73 5.79
N ILE A 137 9.26 2.89 4.77
CA ILE A 137 10.03 3.00 3.53
C ILE A 137 9.86 4.38 2.88
N ALA A 138 8.61 4.88 2.72
CA ALA A 138 8.36 6.17 2.09
C ALA A 138 8.95 7.36 2.87
N THR A 139 9.22 7.17 4.16
CA THR A 139 9.83 8.21 5.01
C THR A 139 11.35 8.29 4.84
N HIS A 140 11.99 7.16 4.56
CA HIS A 140 13.45 7.05 4.57
C HIS A 140 14.08 6.83 3.18
N TYR A 141 13.28 6.39 2.21
CA TYR A 141 13.74 6.02 0.87
C TYR A 141 12.78 6.55 -0.21
N PRO A 142 13.25 6.76 -1.46
CA PRO A 142 12.38 7.12 -2.58
C PRO A 142 11.39 5.99 -2.88
N ALA A 143 10.15 6.11 -2.39
CA ALA A 143 9.12 5.09 -2.50
C ALA A 143 7.72 5.67 -2.75
N ALA A 144 7.63 6.75 -3.53
CA ALA A 144 6.34 7.31 -3.94
C ALA A 144 5.53 6.30 -4.78
N GLN A 145 6.24 5.49 -5.56
CA GLN A 145 5.68 4.34 -6.29
C GLN A 145 6.46 3.08 -5.91
N VAL A 146 5.74 1.95 -5.92
CA VAL A 146 6.31 0.61 -5.79
C VAL A 146 6.06 -0.14 -7.09
N PHE A 147 7.11 -0.74 -7.64
CA PHE A 147 7.07 -1.43 -8.93
C PHE A 147 7.04 -2.94 -8.70
N ILE A 148 6.18 -3.62 -9.45
CA ILE A 148 6.08 -5.08 -9.41
C ILE A 148 6.47 -5.60 -10.78
N GLU A 149 7.33 -6.61 -10.78
CA GLU A 149 7.70 -7.39 -11.96
C GLU A 149 7.27 -8.83 -11.73
N CYS A 150 6.45 -9.36 -12.61
CA CYS A 150 5.89 -10.71 -12.50
C CYS A 150 6.66 -11.69 -13.40
N LYS A 151 7.08 -12.81 -12.84
CA LYS A 151 7.87 -13.84 -13.54
C LYS A 151 7.22 -15.21 -13.39
N ASN A 152 6.44 -15.60 -14.41
CA ASN A 152 5.83 -16.92 -14.49
C ASN A 152 6.74 -17.91 -15.19
N TYR A 153 8.00 -18.06 -14.70
CA TYR A 153 9.00 -18.88 -15.35
C TYR A 153 8.96 -20.33 -14.86
N THR A 154 9.43 -21.23 -15.72
CA THR A 154 9.73 -22.63 -15.38
C THR A 154 11.14 -22.79 -14.82
N GLU A 155 12.00 -21.81 -15.10
CA GLU A 155 13.39 -21.75 -14.68
C GLU A 155 13.60 -20.69 -13.61
N ASP A 156 14.73 -20.74 -12.92
CA ASP A 156 15.08 -19.76 -11.90
C ASP A 156 15.30 -18.37 -12.50
N ILE A 157 14.92 -17.34 -11.77
CA ILE A 157 15.19 -15.95 -12.17
C ILE A 157 16.64 -15.61 -11.89
N ALA A 158 17.21 -14.70 -12.71
CA ALA A 158 18.63 -14.41 -12.73
C ALA A 158 18.91 -12.89 -12.68
N ASN A 159 20.14 -12.48 -12.98
CA ASN A 159 20.56 -11.08 -12.96
C ASN A 159 19.78 -10.18 -13.95
N ASN A 160 19.37 -10.75 -15.08
CA ASN A 160 18.61 -9.99 -16.09
C ASN A 160 17.33 -9.38 -15.52
N GLU A 161 16.63 -10.09 -14.64
CA GLU A 161 15.40 -9.62 -13.99
C GLU A 161 15.69 -8.51 -12.99
N LEU A 162 16.82 -8.58 -12.28
CA LEU A 162 17.29 -7.50 -11.40
C LEU A 162 17.62 -6.24 -12.20
N ASP A 163 18.37 -6.39 -13.29
CA ASP A 163 18.71 -5.27 -14.19
C ASP A 163 17.46 -4.66 -14.84
N GLN A 164 16.51 -5.52 -15.18
CA GLN A 164 15.25 -5.08 -15.74
C GLN A 164 14.48 -4.18 -14.78
N ILE A 165 14.23 -4.62 -13.53
CA ILE A 165 13.46 -3.83 -12.56
C ILE A 165 14.27 -2.62 -12.08
N ALA A 166 15.57 -2.75 -11.79
CA ALA A 166 16.44 -1.66 -11.41
C ALA A 166 16.48 -0.55 -12.48
N GLY A 167 16.46 -0.92 -13.75
CA GLY A 167 16.37 0.03 -14.88
C GLY A 167 15.03 0.79 -14.97
N ARG A 168 14.04 0.51 -14.13
CA ARG A 168 12.76 1.25 -14.00
C ARG A 168 12.81 2.29 -12.91
N PHE A 169 13.73 2.17 -11.95
CA PHE A 169 13.84 3.05 -10.80
C PHE A 169 14.27 4.46 -11.19
N SER A 170 13.83 5.42 -10.41
CA SER A 170 14.35 6.79 -10.41
C SER A 170 14.01 7.47 -9.10
N PRO A 171 14.82 8.46 -8.63
CA PRO A 171 14.53 9.19 -7.40
C PRO A 171 13.15 9.86 -7.39
N SER A 172 12.67 10.31 -8.56
CA SER A 172 11.39 11.02 -8.69
C SER A 172 10.16 10.10 -8.71
N ARG A 173 10.30 8.84 -9.12
CA ARG A 173 9.18 7.88 -9.16
C ARG A 173 9.22 6.93 -7.96
N GLY A 174 10.39 6.41 -7.66
CA GLY A 174 10.63 5.43 -6.61
C GLY A 174 11.80 4.52 -6.96
N GLN A 175 12.38 3.93 -5.92
CA GLN A 175 13.51 2.99 -6.01
C GLN A 175 13.21 1.68 -5.26
N ILE A 176 11.94 1.37 -5.09
CA ILE A 176 11.47 0.13 -4.45
C ILE A 176 10.73 -0.72 -5.48
N GLY A 177 11.15 -1.97 -5.60
CA GLY A 177 10.51 -2.95 -6.45
C GLY A 177 10.30 -4.28 -5.75
N ILE A 178 9.34 -5.05 -6.25
CA ILE A 178 9.07 -6.42 -5.80
C ILE A 178 9.05 -7.30 -7.04
N ILE A 179 9.89 -8.31 -7.08
CA ILE A 179 9.80 -9.38 -8.07
C ILE A 179 8.93 -10.48 -7.49
N VAL A 180 7.89 -10.85 -8.23
CA VAL A 180 7.02 -11.98 -7.88
C VAL A 180 7.25 -13.10 -8.87
N CYS A 181 7.62 -14.27 -8.36
CA CYS A 181 7.89 -15.46 -9.18
C CYS A 181 7.25 -16.71 -8.58
N ARG A 182 7.33 -17.83 -9.28
CA ARG A 182 6.73 -19.09 -8.85
C ARG A 182 7.52 -19.75 -7.73
N THR A 183 8.82 -19.88 -7.92
CA THR A 183 9.73 -20.58 -7.00
C THR A 183 11.18 -20.16 -7.25
N PHE A 184 12.07 -20.59 -6.38
CA PHE A 184 13.51 -20.46 -6.51
C PHE A 184 14.17 -21.82 -6.25
N GLU A 185 15.17 -22.17 -7.03
CA GLU A 185 16.10 -23.24 -6.71
C GLU A 185 17.09 -22.75 -5.62
N ASN A 186 17.61 -21.54 -5.78
CA ASN A 186 18.52 -20.92 -4.81
C ASN A 186 18.12 -19.48 -4.45
N LYS A 187 17.11 -19.38 -3.59
CA LYS A 187 16.60 -18.09 -3.10
C LYS A 187 17.66 -17.28 -2.35
N ALA A 188 18.54 -17.94 -1.59
CA ALA A 188 19.58 -17.26 -0.82
C ALA A 188 20.56 -16.52 -1.75
N LEU A 189 21.03 -17.16 -2.80
CA LEU A 189 21.88 -16.52 -3.80
C LEU A 189 21.19 -15.35 -4.50
N PHE A 190 19.89 -15.49 -4.81
CA PHE A 190 19.17 -14.40 -5.45
C PHE A 190 19.01 -13.20 -4.52
N LEU A 191 18.78 -13.41 -3.23
CA LEU A 191 18.74 -12.35 -2.22
C LEU A 191 20.10 -11.65 -2.03
N GLU A 192 21.22 -12.38 -2.15
CA GLU A 192 22.55 -11.77 -2.17
C GLU A 192 22.72 -10.82 -3.37
N ARG A 193 22.29 -11.21 -4.57
CA ARG A 193 22.27 -10.35 -5.76
C ARG A 193 21.39 -9.12 -5.59
N CYS A 194 20.24 -9.23 -4.91
CA CYS A 194 19.41 -8.09 -4.54
C CYS A 194 20.15 -7.13 -3.60
N ARG A 195 20.93 -7.67 -2.65
CA ARG A 195 21.79 -6.89 -1.75
C ARG A 195 22.89 -6.15 -2.51
N ASP A 196 23.55 -6.79 -3.46
CA ASP A 196 24.55 -6.15 -4.30
C ASP A 196 23.94 -4.98 -5.10
N THR A 197 22.74 -5.19 -5.67
CA THR A 197 21.98 -4.13 -6.36
C THR A 197 21.70 -2.94 -5.43
N ALA A 198 21.37 -3.18 -4.16
CA ALA A 198 21.14 -2.13 -3.18
C ALA A 198 22.43 -1.40 -2.81
N LYS A 199 23.55 -2.13 -2.60
CA LYS A 199 24.89 -1.57 -2.32
C LYS A 199 25.40 -0.70 -3.47
N ASP A 200 25.08 -1.06 -4.70
CA ASP A 200 25.39 -0.27 -5.91
C ASP A 200 24.50 0.97 -6.09
N ASN A 201 23.63 1.28 -5.11
CA ASN A 201 22.67 2.38 -5.17
C ASN A 201 21.67 2.29 -6.35
N ARG A 202 21.41 1.09 -6.85
CA ARG A 202 20.51 0.85 -7.98
C ARG A 202 19.05 0.65 -7.55
N GLY A 203 18.75 0.81 -6.25
CA GLY A 203 17.42 0.63 -5.65
C GLY A 203 17.30 -0.67 -4.85
N PHE A 204 16.13 -0.88 -4.27
CA PHE A 204 15.86 -1.97 -3.34
C PHE A 204 14.84 -2.92 -3.95
N ILE A 205 15.20 -4.18 -4.08
CA ILE A 205 14.39 -5.21 -4.72
C ILE A 205 14.05 -6.28 -3.69
N LEU A 206 12.78 -6.40 -3.37
CA LEU A 206 12.22 -7.48 -2.57
C LEU A 206 11.75 -8.60 -3.49
N VAL A 207 11.63 -9.78 -2.95
CA VAL A 207 11.32 -10.98 -3.73
C VAL A 207 10.24 -11.80 -3.03
N LEU A 208 9.23 -12.20 -3.78
CA LEU A 208 8.14 -13.03 -3.30
C LEU A 208 7.96 -14.23 -4.22
N ASP A 209 7.99 -15.43 -3.66
CA ASP A 209 7.55 -16.65 -4.34
C ASP A 209 6.14 -17.05 -3.89
N ASP A 210 5.60 -18.12 -4.47
CA ASP A 210 4.27 -18.64 -4.14
C ASP A 210 4.14 -18.94 -2.62
N ALA A 211 5.21 -19.43 -1.97
CA ALA A 211 5.21 -19.70 -0.53
C ALA A 211 5.20 -18.43 0.31
N ASP A 212 5.86 -17.38 -0.13
CA ASP A 212 5.82 -16.08 0.55
C ASP A 212 4.47 -15.41 0.40
N MET A 213 3.84 -15.51 -0.78
CA MET A 213 2.49 -15.03 -1.01
C MET A 213 1.48 -15.70 -0.07
N ALA A 214 1.59 -17.01 0.13
CA ALA A 214 0.76 -17.74 1.09
C ALA A 214 0.95 -17.23 2.53
N LYS A 215 2.19 -16.92 2.95
CA LYS A 215 2.46 -16.33 4.28
C LYS A 215 1.82 -14.95 4.43
N LEU A 216 1.89 -14.11 3.39
CA LEU A 216 1.27 -12.79 3.40
C LEU A 216 -0.25 -12.87 3.47
N CYS A 217 -0.88 -13.79 2.74
CA CYS A 217 -2.32 -14.06 2.82
C CYS A 217 -2.72 -14.49 4.23
N ALA A 218 -2.01 -15.45 4.83
CA ALA A 218 -2.29 -15.91 6.18
C ALA A 218 -2.14 -14.79 7.22
N ALA A 219 -1.13 -13.92 7.09
CA ALA A 219 -0.95 -12.78 7.97
C ALA A 219 -2.13 -11.79 7.84
N ARG A 220 -2.59 -11.51 6.63
CA ARG A 220 -3.70 -10.61 6.37
C ARG A 220 -5.04 -11.18 6.82
N GLN A 221 -5.22 -12.48 6.67
CA GLN A 221 -6.41 -13.19 7.16
C GLN A 221 -6.50 -13.17 8.69
N SER A 222 -5.37 -13.27 9.38
CA SER A 222 -5.31 -13.21 10.85
C SER A 222 -5.46 -11.79 11.41
N ASP A 223 -5.03 -10.76 10.66
CA ASP A 223 -5.15 -9.36 11.02
C ASP A 223 -5.57 -8.52 9.79
N PRO A 224 -6.86 -8.16 9.69
CA PRO A 224 -7.40 -7.39 8.55
C PRO A 224 -6.75 -6.00 8.33
N LEU A 225 -6.08 -5.46 9.33
CA LEU A 225 -5.35 -4.19 9.27
C LEU A 225 -3.83 -4.35 9.34
N TYR A 226 -3.33 -5.57 9.12
CA TYR A 226 -1.90 -5.86 9.17
C TYR A 226 -1.12 -4.98 8.18
N GLN A 227 -0.26 -4.11 8.70
CA GLN A 227 0.53 -3.15 7.92
C GLN A 227 2.05 -3.26 8.19
N ASP A 228 2.43 -4.08 9.16
CA ASP A 228 3.84 -4.21 9.55
C ASP A 228 4.67 -5.00 8.54
N TRP A 229 4.03 -5.91 7.79
CA TRP A 229 4.66 -6.72 6.75
C TRP A 229 6.02 -7.27 7.20
N ALA A 230 6.04 -7.95 8.34
CA ALA A 230 7.28 -8.42 8.98
C ALA A 230 8.20 -9.18 8.03
N HIS A 231 7.63 -9.98 7.12
CA HIS A 231 8.39 -10.69 6.10
C HIS A 231 9.12 -9.74 5.11
N LEU A 232 8.41 -8.73 4.60
CA LEU A 232 9.00 -7.73 3.69
C LEU A 232 10.01 -6.86 4.44
N ARG A 233 9.72 -6.50 5.69
CA ARG A 233 10.63 -5.72 6.54
C ARG A 233 11.93 -6.47 6.78
N ALA A 234 11.87 -7.76 7.10
CA ALA A 234 13.07 -8.59 7.31
C ALA A 234 13.91 -8.70 6.04
N GLN A 235 13.28 -8.91 4.87
CA GLN A 235 14.00 -8.88 3.60
C GLN A 235 14.67 -7.53 3.35
N PHE A 236 13.93 -6.43 3.55
CA PHE A 236 14.48 -5.08 3.33
C PHE A 236 15.65 -4.80 4.26
N GLN A 237 15.55 -5.16 5.54
CA GLN A 237 16.64 -5.00 6.50
C GLN A 237 17.89 -5.75 6.02
N ALA A 238 17.74 -6.97 5.54
CA ALA A 238 18.86 -7.76 5.00
C ALA A 238 19.51 -7.16 3.72
N LEU A 239 18.82 -6.27 3.00
CA LEU A 239 19.41 -5.54 1.87
C LEU A 239 20.32 -4.39 2.29
N ILE A 240 20.09 -3.80 3.46
CA ILE A 240 20.78 -2.60 3.94
C ILE A 240 21.85 -2.88 5.01
N ASP A 241 21.85 -4.08 5.59
CA ASP A 241 22.89 -4.59 6.50
C ASP A 241 24.07 -5.17 5.70
#